data_9e4716e81d3993c7545b12c3cbdbb0fe
#
_entry.id   9e4716e81d3993c7545b12c3cbdbb0fe
#
_cell.length_a   1.000
_cell.length_b   1.000
_cell.length_c   1.000
_cell.angle_alpha   90.00
_cell.angle_beta   90.00
_cell.angle_gamma   90.00
#
_symmetry.space_group_name_H-M   'P 1'
#
loop_
_entity.id
_entity.type
_entity.pdbx_description
1 polymer ?
#
loop_
_entity_poly.entity_id
_entity_poly.type
_entity_poly.pdbx_seq_one_letter_code
_entity_poly.pdbx_strand_id
1 'polypeptide(L)'
;MKEQRTIRFSILVFWTFFWGLSVMDKIIPDVHFLWVGKDFFALFVKFFGSLGLKNSIFATVALAGVSSLEAVNFSFYVIALYNHIKGEPLNAEKWLFRAILSSVSLFALFSIADQVFGDRFQLLEHGLFWLVLVASWLVYKHSAGEENEPLEWGNPKVLKGAVVLGVVLTFWASASILQFSSETFVNAEIPVKGEEVAEGLYKFDFPFLADKVVWEKTINSFKDEHPELEVNYIYTGPSELNSKKKTHVLVYVFTEDRRLKRL
;
A
#
# COMPACT_ATOMS: atom_id res chain seq x y z
N MET A 1 -15.67 -32.76 -13.01
CA MET A 1 -16.59 -31.59 -13.02
C MET A 1 -16.67 -30.84 -11.69
N LYS A 2 -16.93 -31.48 -10.55
CA LYS A 2 -17.00 -30.76 -9.25
C LYS A 2 -15.65 -30.14 -8.85
N GLU A 3 -14.55 -30.89 -8.99
CA GLU A 3 -13.19 -30.42 -8.64
C GLU A 3 -12.75 -29.22 -9.46
N GLN A 4 -12.96 -29.25 -10.77
CA GLN A 4 -12.62 -28.13 -11.65
C GLN A 4 -13.38 -26.85 -11.29
N ARG A 5 -14.67 -26.98 -10.95
CA ARG A 5 -15.48 -25.82 -10.51
C ARG A 5 -14.96 -25.26 -9.17
N THR A 6 -14.53 -26.15 -8.27
CA THR A 6 -13.94 -25.74 -6.96
C THR A 6 -12.63 -24.99 -7.16
N ILE A 7 -11.73 -25.47 -8.00
CA ILE A 7 -10.47 -24.81 -8.31
C ILE A 7 -10.73 -23.40 -8.89
N ARG A 8 -11.62 -23.28 -9.85
CA ARG A 8 -11.99 -21.99 -10.44
C ARG A 8 -12.57 -21.04 -9.41
N PHE A 9 -13.47 -21.54 -8.56
CA PHE A 9 -14.04 -20.74 -7.48
C PHE A 9 -12.97 -20.26 -6.51
N SER A 10 -12.03 -21.11 -6.13
CA SER A 10 -10.92 -20.76 -5.22
C SER A 10 -10.02 -19.66 -5.80
N ILE A 11 -9.69 -19.73 -7.10
CA ILE A 11 -8.92 -18.68 -7.79
C ILE A 11 -9.66 -17.34 -7.75
N LEU A 12 -10.95 -17.35 -8.06
CA LEU A 12 -11.77 -16.14 -8.06
C LEU A 12 -11.89 -15.53 -6.67
N VAL A 13 -12.13 -16.36 -5.64
CA VAL A 13 -12.21 -15.92 -4.25
C VAL A 13 -10.88 -15.33 -3.79
N PHE A 14 -9.78 -16.02 -4.03
CA PHE A 14 -8.45 -15.54 -3.63
C PHE A 14 -8.15 -14.15 -4.19
N TRP A 15 -8.27 -13.95 -5.50
CA TRP A 15 -7.96 -12.67 -6.12
C TRP A 15 -8.97 -11.57 -5.79
N THR A 16 -10.23 -11.93 -5.58
CA THR A 16 -11.24 -10.97 -5.10
C THR A 16 -10.87 -10.43 -3.72
N PHE A 17 -10.53 -11.34 -2.78
CA PHE A 17 -10.10 -10.90 -1.45
C PHE A 17 -8.76 -10.15 -1.48
N PHE A 18 -7.80 -10.61 -2.27
CA PHE A 18 -6.50 -9.94 -2.40
C PHE A 18 -6.67 -8.47 -2.77
N TRP A 19 -7.37 -8.18 -3.86
CA TRP A 19 -7.61 -6.80 -4.29
C TRP A 19 -8.58 -6.05 -3.40
N GLY A 20 -9.57 -6.73 -2.84
CA GLY A 20 -10.50 -6.14 -1.89
C GLY A 20 -9.81 -5.63 -0.63
N LEU A 21 -8.91 -6.43 -0.05
CA LEU A 21 -8.13 -6.04 1.12
C LEU A 21 -7.13 -4.93 0.78
N SER A 22 -6.53 -4.96 -0.41
CA SER A 22 -5.65 -3.88 -0.87
C SER A 22 -6.37 -2.53 -0.99
N VAL A 23 -7.60 -2.52 -1.49
CA VAL A 23 -8.44 -1.32 -1.56
C VAL A 23 -8.85 -0.86 -0.16
N MET A 24 -9.25 -1.80 0.72
CA MET A 24 -9.68 -1.49 2.09
C MET A 24 -8.56 -0.89 2.92
N ASP A 25 -7.33 -1.36 2.76
CA ASP A 25 -6.14 -0.81 3.42
C ASP A 25 -5.96 0.70 3.15
N LYS A 26 -6.40 1.17 2.00
CA LYS A 26 -6.31 2.58 1.59
C LYS A 26 -7.54 3.41 1.95
N ILE A 27 -8.69 2.76 2.13
CA ILE A 27 -9.96 3.43 2.49
C ILE A 27 -10.07 3.61 4.00
N ILE A 28 -9.51 2.70 4.78
CA ILE A 28 -9.63 2.67 6.25
C ILE A 28 -8.23 2.84 6.85
N PRO A 29 -7.80 4.09 7.09
CA PRO A 29 -6.42 4.37 7.53
C PRO A 29 -6.05 3.70 8.86
N ASP A 30 -7.01 3.44 9.74
CA ASP A 30 -6.79 2.89 11.08
C ASP A 30 -6.84 1.35 11.16
N VAL A 31 -6.95 0.65 10.05
CA VAL A 31 -7.02 -0.83 10.02
C VAL A 31 -5.65 -1.51 10.08
N HIS A 32 -4.61 -0.75 10.32
CA HIS A 32 -3.21 -1.23 10.44
C HIS A 32 -2.99 -2.32 11.48
N PHE A 33 -3.97 -2.59 12.35
CA PHE A 33 -3.91 -3.69 13.30
C PHE A 33 -4.38 -5.03 12.73
N LEU A 34 -5.01 -5.07 11.56
CA LEU A 34 -5.50 -6.30 10.93
C LEU A 34 -4.45 -6.95 10.03
N TRP A 35 -3.60 -6.17 9.41
CA TRP A 35 -2.48 -6.65 8.58
C TRP A 35 -1.31 -5.71 8.66
N VAL A 36 -0.14 -6.23 8.29
CA VAL A 36 1.10 -5.44 8.27
C VAL A 36 1.04 -4.49 7.07
N GLY A 37 0.32 -3.37 7.22
CA GLY A 37 0.31 -2.30 6.23
C GLY A 37 1.70 -1.67 6.15
N LYS A 38 2.25 -1.54 4.95
CA LYS A 38 3.32 -0.60 4.68
C LYS A 38 2.69 0.79 4.61
N ASP A 39 3.35 1.80 5.14
CA ASP A 39 2.95 3.18 4.88
C ASP A 39 3.30 3.51 3.42
N PHE A 40 2.38 3.19 2.53
CA PHE A 40 2.58 3.41 1.09
C PHE A 40 2.74 4.88 0.76
N PHE A 41 2.10 5.77 1.50
CA PHE A 41 2.26 7.19 1.26
C PHE A 41 3.70 7.64 1.58
N ALA A 42 4.24 7.23 2.73
CA ALA A 42 5.62 7.48 3.09
C ALA A 42 6.61 6.93 2.05
N LEU A 43 6.33 5.74 1.55
CA LEU A 43 7.13 5.11 0.52
C LEU A 43 7.13 5.94 -0.79
N PHE A 44 5.97 6.41 -1.23
CA PHE A 44 5.85 7.23 -2.43
C PHE A 44 6.56 8.60 -2.26
N VAL A 45 6.42 9.26 -1.09
CA VAL A 45 7.15 10.50 -0.79
C VAL A 45 8.67 10.28 -0.88
N LYS A 46 9.16 9.18 -0.30
CA LYS A 46 10.58 8.80 -0.39
C LYS A 46 11.02 8.57 -1.84
N PHE A 47 10.22 7.85 -2.62
CA PHE A 47 10.53 7.56 -4.02
C PHE A 47 10.59 8.82 -4.87
N PHE A 48 9.56 9.65 -4.82
CA PHE A 48 9.56 10.92 -5.55
C PHE A 48 10.63 11.88 -5.06
N GLY A 49 10.89 11.91 -3.75
CA GLY A 49 11.99 12.69 -3.16
C GLY A 49 13.36 12.29 -3.71
N SER A 50 13.61 10.99 -3.95
CA SER A 50 14.86 10.51 -4.56
C SER A 50 15.04 10.96 -6.01
N LEU A 51 13.96 11.26 -6.71
CA LEU A 51 13.97 11.85 -8.06
C LEU A 51 14.01 13.39 -8.04
N GLY A 52 14.16 14.02 -6.87
CA GLY A 52 14.14 15.47 -6.71
C GLY A 52 12.74 16.11 -6.71
N LEU A 53 11.67 15.30 -6.80
CA LEU A 53 10.28 15.73 -6.76
C LEU A 53 9.80 15.81 -5.30
N LYS A 54 10.20 16.85 -4.59
CA LYS A 54 9.97 17.02 -3.15
C LYS A 54 8.54 17.41 -2.76
N ASN A 55 7.71 17.84 -3.73
CA ASN A 55 6.33 18.17 -3.44
C ASN A 55 5.50 16.90 -3.26
N SER A 56 4.89 16.78 -2.13
CA SER A 56 4.03 15.68 -1.71
C SER A 56 2.84 15.40 -2.61
N ILE A 57 2.42 16.38 -3.39
CA ILE A 57 1.33 16.21 -4.37
C ILE A 57 1.63 15.05 -5.34
N PHE A 58 2.90 14.81 -5.68
CA PHE A 58 3.29 13.70 -6.55
C PHE A 58 2.98 12.35 -5.89
N ALA A 59 3.30 12.19 -4.60
CA ALA A 59 2.99 10.98 -3.85
C ALA A 59 1.47 10.79 -3.71
N THR A 60 0.75 11.86 -3.39
CA THR A 60 -0.72 11.82 -3.25
C THR A 60 -1.39 11.39 -4.55
N VAL A 61 -1.02 12.03 -5.68
CA VAL A 61 -1.61 11.72 -6.99
C VAL A 61 -1.26 10.29 -7.44
N ALA A 62 -0.01 9.88 -7.25
CA ALA A 62 0.43 8.54 -7.63
C ALA A 62 -0.28 7.47 -6.79
N LEU A 63 -0.37 7.64 -5.48
CA LEU A 63 -1.07 6.70 -4.60
C LEU A 63 -2.56 6.65 -4.89
N ALA A 64 -3.21 7.80 -5.14
CA ALA A 64 -4.60 7.85 -5.56
C ALA A 64 -4.82 7.11 -6.89
N GLY A 65 -3.90 7.27 -7.86
CA GLY A 65 -3.91 6.57 -9.13
C GLY A 65 -3.79 5.06 -8.97
N VAL A 66 -2.83 4.60 -8.18
CA VAL A 66 -2.65 3.16 -7.85
C VAL A 66 -3.90 2.59 -7.19
N SER A 67 -4.43 3.26 -6.17
CA SER A 67 -5.64 2.82 -5.47
C SER A 67 -6.86 2.74 -6.37
N SER A 68 -6.96 3.65 -7.36
CA SER A 68 -8.01 3.63 -8.38
C SER A 68 -7.91 2.39 -9.27
N LEU A 69 -6.68 2.03 -9.70
CA LEU A 69 -6.45 0.82 -10.50
C LEU A 69 -6.73 -0.45 -9.71
N GLU A 70 -6.38 -0.49 -8.42
CA GLU A 70 -6.73 -1.60 -7.53
C GLU A 70 -8.25 -1.75 -7.35
N ALA A 71 -8.98 -0.64 -7.21
CA ALA A 71 -10.44 -0.65 -7.13
C ALA A 71 -11.09 -1.17 -8.42
N VAL A 72 -10.53 -0.83 -9.58
CA VAL A 72 -10.95 -1.38 -10.87
C VAL A 72 -10.69 -2.88 -10.94
N ASN A 73 -9.51 -3.34 -10.54
CA ASN A 73 -9.17 -4.75 -10.48
C ASN A 73 -10.14 -5.51 -9.56
N PHE A 74 -10.35 -5.04 -8.34
CA PHE A 74 -11.31 -5.62 -7.41
C PHE A 74 -12.70 -5.75 -8.05
N SER A 75 -13.18 -4.69 -8.70
CA SER A 75 -14.50 -4.69 -9.37
C SER A 75 -14.59 -5.77 -10.44
N PHE A 76 -13.56 -5.98 -11.24
CA PHE A 76 -13.52 -7.02 -12.26
C PHE A 76 -13.55 -8.43 -11.66
N TYR A 77 -12.81 -8.68 -10.58
CA TYR A 77 -12.84 -9.97 -9.88
C TYR A 77 -14.20 -10.23 -9.22
N VAL A 78 -14.82 -9.23 -8.61
CA VAL A 78 -16.17 -9.34 -8.04
C VAL A 78 -17.17 -9.77 -9.09
N ILE A 79 -17.10 -9.18 -10.30
CA ILE A 79 -18.01 -9.53 -11.38
C ILE A 79 -17.73 -10.94 -11.91
N ALA A 80 -16.46 -11.31 -12.05
CA ALA A 80 -16.09 -12.66 -12.45
C ALA A 80 -16.62 -13.71 -11.44
N LEU A 81 -16.43 -13.46 -10.15
CA LEU A 81 -16.94 -14.31 -9.07
C LEU A 81 -18.47 -14.39 -9.07
N TYR A 82 -19.14 -13.25 -9.22
CA TYR A 82 -20.60 -13.19 -9.30
C TYR A 82 -21.17 -14.04 -10.46
N ASN A 83 -20.59 -13.90 -11.67
CA ASN A 83 -21.01 -14.71 -12.81
C ASN A 83 -20.72 -16.21 -12.60
N HIS A 84 -19.59 -16.54 -11.95
CA HIS A 84 -19.28 -17.94 -11.62
C HIS A 84 -20.31 -18.55 -10.66
N ILE A 85 -20.70 -17.81 -9.62
CA ILE A 85 -21.72 -18.23 -8.65
C ILE A 85 -23.08 -18.43 -9.34
N LYS A 86 -23.43 -17.53 -10.26
CA LYS A 86 -24.67 -17.63 -11.04
C LYS A 86 -24.70 -18.78 -12.05
N GLY A 87 -23.60 -19.46 -12.27
CA GLY A 87 -23.52 -20.56 -13.24
C GLY A 87 -23.35 -20.07 -14.68
N GLU A 88 -22.78 -18.89 -14.89
CA GLU A 88 -22.44 -18.29 -16.16
C GLU A 88 -20.92 -18.40 -16.44
N PRO A 89 -20.37 -19.59 -16.72
CA PRO A 89 -18.92 -19.82 -16.74
C PRO A 89 -18.21 -19.02 -17.82
N LEU A 90 -18.80 -18.82 -18.99
CA LEU A 90 -18.23 -18.03 -20.09
C LEU A 90 -18.10 -16.55 -19.71
N ASN A 91 -19.11 -15.98 -19.07
CA ASN A 91 -19.05 -14.60 -18.60
C ASN A 91 -18.03 -14.45 -17.46
N ALA A 92 -17.97 -15.42 -16.54
CA ALA A 92 -16.95 -15.45 -15.48
C ALA A 92 -15.52 -15.46 -16.06
N GLU A 93 -15.28 -16.29 -17.09
CA GLU A 93 -13.97 -16.36 -17.75
C GLU A 93 -13.61 -15.04 -18.44
N LYS A 94 -14.54 -14.44 -19.18
CA LYS A 94 -14.33 -13.15 -19.85
C LYS A 94 -13.95 -12.04 -18.86
N TRP A 95 -14.62 -11.98 -17.72
CA TRP A 95 -14.33 -10.99 -16.69
C TRP A 95 -13.05 -11.30 -15.94
N LEU A 96 -12.77 -12.55 -15.65
CA LEU A 96 -11.49 -12.96 -15.05
C LEU A 96 -10.33 -12.61 -15.98
N PHE A 97 -10.44 -12.82 -17.28
CA PHE A 97 -9.39 -12.45 -18.23
C PHE A 97 -9.06 -10.95 -18.16
N ARG A 98 -10.08 -10.09 -18.12
CA ARG A 98 -9.89 -8.64 -17.96
C ARG A 98 -9.22 -8.29 -16.64
N ALA A 99 -9.67 -8.93 -15.55
CA ALA A 99 -9.10 -8.75 -14.22
C ALA A 99 -7.62 -9.17 -14.19
N ILE A 100 -7.29 -10.33 -14.74
CA ILE A 100 -5.91 -10.84 -14.83
C ILE A 100 -5.06 -9.89 -15.69
N LEU A 101 -5.53 -9.49 -16.86
CA LEU A 101 -4.79 -8.60 -17.76
C LEU A 101 -4.49 -7.25 -17.08
N SER A 102 -5.48 -6.66 -16.42
CA SER A 102 -5.32 -5.42 -15.69
C SER A 102 -4.36 -5.58 -14.51
N SER A 103 -4.47 -6.67 -13.74
CA SER A 103 -3.58 -6.96 -12.61
C SER A 103 -2.13 -7.19 -13.06
N VAL A 104 -1.92 -7.97 -14.13
CA VAL A 104 -0.59 -8.21 -14.72
C VAL A 104 0.04 -6.90 -15.18
N SER A 105 -0.75 -6.02 -15.82
CA SER A 105 -0.27 -4.70 -16.26
C SER A 105 0.10 -3.82 -15.07
N LEU A 106 -0.65 -3.86 -13.99
CA LEU A 106 -0.36 -3.10 -12.78
C LEU A 106 0.90 -3.59 -12.08
N PHE A 107 1.08 -4.91 -11.93
CA PHE A 107 2.32 -5.46 -11.35
C PHE A 107 3.53 -5.24 -12.25
N ALA A 108 3.37 -5.23 -13.58
CA ALA A 108 4.44 -4.84 -14.49
C ALA A 108 4.85 -3.37 -14.29
N LEU A 109 3.88 -2.46 -14.12
CA LEU A 109 4.13 -1.06 -13.80
C LEU A 109 4.86 -0.91 -12.46
N PHE A 110 4.44 -1.62 -11.43
CA PHE A 110 5.12 -1.63 -10.13
C PHE A 110 6.55 -2.14 -10.25
N SER A 111 6.78 -3.23 -10.98
CA SER A 111 8.14 -3.76 -11.20
C SER A 111 9.06 -2.76 -11.92
N ILE A 112 8.53 -1.96 -12.85
CA ILE A 112 9.29 -0.87 -13.49
C ILE A 112 9.63 0.21 -12.45
N ALA A 113 8.66 0.61 -11.62
CA ALA A 113 8.89 1.57 -10.55
C ALA A 113 9.94 1.08 -9.55
N ASP A 114 9.87 -0.19 -9.13
CA ASP A 114 10.84 -0.80 -8.21
C ASP A 114 12.26 -0.79 -8.79
N GLN A 115 12.40 -1.01 -10.10
CA GLN A 115 13.70 -0.87 -10.78
C GLN A 115 14.22 0.57 -10.73
N VAL A 116 13.37 1.55 -10.97
CA VAL A 116 13.73 2.98 -10.95
C VAL A 116 14.13 3.41 -9.53
N PHE A 117 13.41 2.95 -8.51
CA PHE A 117 13.66 3.32 -7.12
C PHE A 117 14.65 2.42 -6.40
N GLY A 118 15.06 1.30 -7.02
CA GLY A 118 16.04 0.36 -6.48
C GLY A 118 15.49 -0.54 -5.37
N ASP A 119 14.17 -0.69 -5.24
CA ASP A 119 13.55 -1.59 -4.26
C ASP A 119 13.54 -3.04 -4.77
N ARG A 120 14.64 -3.74 -4.50
CA ARG A 120 14.84 -5.12 -4.95
C ARG A 120 13.87 -6.11 -4.30
N PHE A 121 13.41 -5.82 -3.09
CA PHE A 121 12.50 -6.71 -2.40
C PHE A 121 11.10 -6.62 -3.00
N GLN A 122 10.57 -5.43 -3.22
CA GLN A 122 9.28 -5.25 -3.88
C GLN A 122 9.29 -5.75 -5.33
N LEU A 123 10.39 -5.55 -6.05
CA LEU A 123 10.56 -6.10 -7.39
C LEU A 123 10.36 -7.63 -7.41
N LEU A 124 10.92 -8.35 -6.42
CA LEU A 124 10.72 -9.80 -6.30
C LEU A 124 9.25 -10.12 -5.99
N GLU A 125 8.63 -9.42 -5.05
CA GLU A 125 7.22 -9.62 -4.68
C GLU A 125 6.31 -9.41 -5.90
N HIS A 126 6.44 -8.30 -6.60
CA HIS A 126 5.62 -8.00 -7.77
C HIS A 126 5.85 -8.98 -8.92
N GLY A 127 7.09 -9.43 -9.10
CA GLY A 127 7.42 -10.48 -10.07
C GLY A 127 6.77 -11.82 -9.73
N LEU A 128 6.72 -12.19 -8.45
CA LEU A 128 6.02 -13.41 -7.99
C LEU A 128 4.51 -13.30 -8.20
N PHE A 129 3.90 -12.16 -7.85
CA PHE A 129 2.47 -11.95 -8.09
C PHE A 129 2.14 -12.00 -9.58
N TRP A 130 3.00 -11.44 -10.44
CA TRP A 130 2.84 -11.53 -11.87
C TRP A 130 2.81 -12.99 -12.35
N LEU A 131 3.75 -13.82 -11.89
CA LEU A 131 3.81 -15.25 -12.21
C LEU A 131 2.57 -16.01 -11.69
N VAL A 132 2.15 -15.74 -10.44
CA VAL A 132 0.97 -16.38 -9.85
C VAL A 132 -0.31 -15.99 -10.60
N LEU A 133 -0.42 -14.76 -11.09
CA LEU A 133 -1.55 -14.33 -11.93
C LEU A 133 -1.61 -15.10 -13.24
N VAL A 134 -0.47 -15.22 -13.94
CA VAL A 134 -0.39 -15.98 -15.18
C VAL A 134 -0.71 -17.45 -14.93
N ALA A 135 -0.15 -18.04 -13.87
CA ALA A 135 -0.44 -19.42 -13.47
C ALA A 135 -1.94 -19.61 -13.13
N SER A 136 -2.54 -18.67 -12.41
CA SER A 136 -3.97 -18.68 -12.07
C SER A 136 -4.83 -18.68 -13.34
N TRP A 137 -4.47 -17.87 -14.33
CA TRP A 137 -5.15 -17.84 -15.62
C TRP A 137 -5.03 -19.17 -16.37
N LEU A 138 -3.82 -19.71 -16.46
CA LEU A 138 -3.58 -20.99 -17.16
C LEU A 138 -4.34 -22.14 -16.51
N VAL A 139 -4.32 -22.23 -15.17
CA VAL A 139 -5.07 -23.26 -14.42
C VAL A 139 -6.57 -23.07 -14.61
N TYR A 140 -7.06 -21.84 -14.53
CA TYR A 140 -8.49 -21.54 -14.75
C TYR A 140 -8.93 -21.95 -16.15
N LYS A 141 -8.14 -21.59 -17.18
CA LYS A 141 -8.43 -21.91 -18.59
C LYS A 141 -8.36 -23.41 -18.86
N HIS A 142 -7.33 -24.09 -18.36
CA HIS A 142 -7.20 -25.56 -18.51
C HIS A 142 -8.38 -26.30 -17.87
N SER A 143 -8.93 -25.76 -16.78
CA SER A 143 -10.12 -26.32 -16.13
C SER A 143 -11.43 -26.00 -16.86
N ALA A 144 -11.40 -25.23 -17.97
CA ALA A 144 -12.59 -24.76 -18.67
C ALA A 144 -13.16 -25.72 -19.71
N GLY A 145 -12.31 -26.61 -20.27
CA GLY A 145 -12.68 -27.31 -21.50
C GLY A 145 -12.58 -26.41 -22.75
N GLU A 146 -12.73 -26.99 -23.93
CA GLU A 146 -12.54 -26.31 -25.22
C GLU A 146 -13.81 -25.55 -25.68
N GLU A 147 -14.30 -24.58 -24.93
CA GLU A 147 -15.31 -23.67 -25.47
C GLU A 147 -14.65 -22.37 -25.95
N ASN A 148 -14.37 -22.33 -27.26
CA ASN A 148 -13.80 -21.14 -27.94
C ASN A 148 -14.92 -20.22 -28.43
N GLU A 149 -15.46 -19.38 -27.57
CA GLU A 149 -16.31 -18.27 -28.02
C GLU A 149 -15.53 -16.95 -28.13
N PRO A 150 -15.88 -16.09 -29.10
CA PRO A 150 -15.22 -14.79 -29.23
C PRO A 150 -15.44 -13.90 -27.99
N LEU A 151 -14.43 -13.07 -27.71
CA LEU A 151 -14.40 -12.17 -26.56
C LEU A 151 -15.38 -11.01 -26.78
N GLU A 152 -16.64 -11.17 -26.43
CA GLU A 152 -17.62 -10.09 -26.42
C GLU A 152 -17.54 -9.25 -25.14
N TRP A 153 -17.88 -7.94 -25.24
CA TRP A 153 -17.79 -7.01 -24.10
C TRP A 153 -18.75 -7.31 -22.95
N GLY A 154 -19.62 -8.30 -23.09
CA GLY A 154 -20.54 -8.76 -22.07
C GLY A 154 -21.82 -7.93 -21.95
N ASN A 155 -22.68 -8.30 -21.00
CA ASN A 155 -23.98 -7.63 -20.80
C ASN A 155 -23.79 -6.16 -20.35
N PRO A 156 -24.36 -5.16 -21.05
CA PRO A 156 -24.17 -3.75 -20.74
C PRO A 156 -24.63 -3.35 -19.32
N LYS A 157 -25.56 -4.08 -18.71
CA LYS A 157 -26.02 -3.84 -17.33
C LYS A 157 -24.93 -4.23 -16.32
N VAL A 158 -24.25 -5.34 -16.58
CA VAL A 158 -23.13 -5.80 -15.72
C VAL A 158 -21.94 -4.88 -15.87
N LEU A 159 -21.64 -4.43 -17.09
CA LEU A 159 -20.59 -3.45 -17.35
C LEU A 159 -20.87 -2.12 -16.62
N LYS A 160 -22.11 -1.61 -16.66
CA LYS A 160 -22.50 -0.41 -15.90
C LYS A 160 -22.31 -0.61 -14.39
N GLY A 161 -22.70 -1.76 -13.85
CA GLY A 161 -22.49 -2.08 -12.43
C GLY A 161 -21.02 -2.08 -12.04
N ALA A 162 -20.16 -2.64 -12.90
CA ALA A 162 -18.71 -2.63 -12.71
C ALA A 162 -18.13 -1.22 -12.69
N VAL A 163 -18.51 -0.43 -13.68
CA VAL A 163 -18.04 0.96 -13.79
C VAL A 163 -18.50 1.77 -12.57
N VAL A 164 -19.76 1.66 -12.18
CA VAL A 164 -20.29 2.36 -10.99
C VAL A 164 -19.52 1.95 -9.73
N LEU A 165 -19.34 0.64 -9.50
CA LEU A 165 -18.59 0.16 -8.35
C LEU A 165 -17.14 0.67 -8.37
N GLY A 166 -16.45 0.55 -9.50
CA GLY A 166 -15.08 1.04 -9.65
C GLY A 166 -14.96 2.54 -9.41
N VAL A 167 -15.89 3.33 -9.99
CA VAL A 167 -15.92 4.80 -9.79
C VAL A 167 -16.17 5.16 -8.32
N VAL A 168 -17.12 4.53 -7.66
CA VAL A 168 -17.42 4.80 -6.24
C VAL A 168 -16.23 4.48 -5.36
N LEU A 169 -15.61 3.31 -5.54
CA LEU A 169 -14.43 2.90 -4.77
C LEU A 169 -13.22 3.80 -5.07
N THR A 170 -13.02 4.18 -6.32
CA THR A 170 -11.97 5.13 -6.74
C THR A 170 -12.14 6.48 -6.04
N PHE A 171 -13.36 7.03 -6.05
CA PHE A 171 -13.65 8.28 -5.36
C PHE A 171 -13.40 8.18 -3.86
N TRP A 172 -13.84 7.10 -3.25
CA TRP A 172 -13.67 6.89 -1.82
C TRP A 172 -12.20 6.74 -1.45
N ALA A 173 -11.46 5.86 -2.12
CA ALA A 173 -10.02 5.68 -1.87
C ALA A 173 -9.24 6.98 -2.09
N SER A 174 -9.52 7.72 -3.18
CA SER A 174 -8.86 8.99 -3.47
C SER A 174 -9.18 10.06 -2.42
N ALA A 175 -10.42 10.16 -1.96
CA ALA A 175 -10.81 11.10 -0.90
C ALA A 175 -10.11 10.77 0.43
N SER A 176 -10.05 9.48 0.80
CA SER A 176 -9.36 9.02 2.02
C SER A 176 -7.85 9.31 1.96
N ILE A 177 -7.21 9.10 0.81
CA ILE A 177 -5.78 9.40 0.60
C ILE A 177 -5.54 10.91 0.68
N LEU A 178 -6.40 11.73 0.08
CA LEU A 178 -6.28 13.19 0.13
C LEU A 178 -6.44 13.71 1.57
N GLN A 179 -7.40 13.18 2.31
CA GLN A 179 -7.59 13.53 3.72
C GLN A 179 -6.36 13.13 4.54
N PHE A 180 -5.93 11.88 4.46
CA PHE A 180 -4.76 11.37 5.16
C PHE A 180 -3.50 12.17 4.83
N SER A 181 -3.24 12.45 3.56
CA SER A 181 -2.07 13.23 3.15
C SER A 181 -2.11 14.66 3.68
N SER A 182 -3.27 15.33 3.65
CA SER A 182 -3.41 16.69 4.18
C SER A 182 -3.18 16.76 5.69
N GLU A 183 -3.75 15.84 6.45
CA GLU A 183 -3.57 15.75 7.90
C GLU A 183 -2.10 15.47 8.26
N THR A 184 -1.48 14.54 7.54
CA THR A 184 -0.08 14.16 7.78
C THR A 184 0.87 15.32 7.51
N PHE A 185 0.64 16.11 6.45
CA PHE A 185 1.51 17.25 6.14
C PHE A 185 1.40 18.39 7.13
N VAL A 186 0.21 18.70 7.60
CA VAL A 186 0.03 19.70 8.66
C VAL A 186 0.80 19.29 9.93
N ASN A 187 0.75 18.01 10.28
CA ASN A 187 1.45 17.50 11.45
C ASN A 187 2.97 17.36 11.24
N ALA A 188 3.45 17.16 10.02
CA ALA A 188 4.87 16.99 9.71
C ALA A 188 5.68 18.30 9.80
N GLU A 189 5.04 19.46 9.78
CA GLU A 189 5.72 20.76 9.95
C GLU A 189 6.09 21.07 11.41
N ILE A 190 5.44 20.39 12.36
CA ILE A 190 5.64 20.61 13.80
C ILE A 190 6.68 19.63 14.33
N PRO A 191 7.80 20.10 14.96
CA PRO A 191 8.75 19.20 15.58
C PRO A 191 8.07 18.30 16.62
N VAL A 192 8.39 17.01 16.59
CA VAL A 192 7.87 16.05 17.57
C VAL A 192 8.60 16.27 18.89
N LYS A 193 7.87 16.32 20.00
CA LYS A 193 8.50 16.44 21.34
C LYS A 193 9.06 15.09 21.77
N GLY A 194 10.31 15.10 22.25
CA GLY A 194 10.93 13.94 22.86
C GLY A 194 10.38 13.68 24.26
N GLU A 195 10.15 12.42 24.58
CA GLU A 195 9.83 11.93 25.91
C GLU A 195 11.08 11.29 26.52
N GLU A 196 11.54 11.75 27.68
CA GLU A 196 12.62 11.07 28.38
C GLU A 196 12.10 9.78 28.98
N VAL A 197 12.57 8.64 28.49
CA VAL A 197 12.13 7.31 28.92
C VAL A 197 13.10 6.66 29.90
N ALA A 198 14.34 7.14 29.93
CA ALA A 198 15.36 6.82 30.90
C ALA A 198 16.40 7.94 30.91
N GLU A 199 17.27 7.97 31.94
CA GLU A 199 18.34 8.98 32.05
C GLU A 199 19.18 9.00 30.75
N GLY A 200 19.19 10.16 30.08
CA GLY A 200 19.90 10.36 28.81
C GLY A 200 19.31 9.62 27.60
N LEU A 201 18.11 9.06 27.71
CA LEU A 201 17.44 8.38 26.62
C LEU A 201 16.10 9.03 26.30
N TYR A 202 15.99 9.65 25.15
CA TYR A 202 14.79 10.32 24.67
C TYR A 202 14.15 9.53 23.54
N LYS A 203 12.82 9.39 23.60
CA LYS A 203 11.98 8.72 22.62
C LYS A 203 11.15 9.75 21.87
N PHE A 204 11.19 9.69 20.56
CA PHE A 204 10.35 10.49 19.66
C PHE A 204 9.43 9.56 18.90
N ASP A 205 8.12 9.79 18.98
CA ASP A 205 7.09 9.00 18.31
C ASP A 205 6.63 9.76 17.06
N PHE A 206 7.19 9.42 15.90
CA PHE A 206 6.81 10.02 14.63
C PHE A 206 5.59 9.31 14.05
N PRO A 207 4.47 10.00 13.89
CA PRO A 207 3.27 9.41 13.30
C PRO A 207 3.44 9.10 11.82
N PHE A 208 4.52 9.60 11.21
CA PHE A 208 4.77 9.52 9.78
C PHE A 208 6.25 9.71 9.45
N LEU A 209 6.76 8.88 8.54
CA LEU A 209 8.20 8.73 8.36
C LEU A 209 8.80 9.16 7.05
N ALA A 210 8.02 9.66 6.18
CA ALA A 210 8.47 9.87 4.82
C ALA A 210 9.47 11.00 4.65
N ASP A 211 9.52 11.95 5.56
CA ASP A 211 10.32 13.13 5.34
C ASP A 211 11.51 13.22 6.32
N LYS A 212 12.71 12.97 5.79
CA LYS A 212 13.97 13.21 6.48
C LYS A 212 14.07 14.62 7.06
N VAL A 213 13.45 15.61 6.43
CA VAL A 213 13.43 17.00 6.88
C VAL A 213 12.73 17.14 8.23
N VAL A 214 11.66 16.39 8.47
CA VAL A 214 10.96 16.39 9.78
C VAL A 214 11.87 15.85 10.89
N TRP A 215 12.62 14.81 10.61
CA TRP A 215 13.59 14.25 11.56
C TRP A 215 14.70 15.24 11.87
N GLU A 216 15.27 15.83 10.82
CA GLU A 216 16.34 16.83 10.98
C GLU A 216 15.85 18.04 11.77
N LYS A 217 14.66 18.56 11.47
CA LYS A 217 14.02 19.63 12.23
C LYS A 217 13.81 19.24 13.69
N THR A 218 13.24 18.06 13.94
CA THR A 218 12.98 17.57 15.30
C THR A 218 14.26 17.41 16.11
N ILE A 219 15.28 16.77 15.54
CA ILE A 219 16.55 16.56 16.23
C ILE A 219 17.31 17.89 16.43
N ASN A 220 17.22 18.81 15.49
CA ASN A 220 17.82 20.14 15.65
C ASN A 220 17.08 20.95 16.72
N SER A 221 15.74 20.97 16.73
CA SER A 221 14.95 21.60 17.79
C SER A 221 15.30 21.02 19.16
N PHE A 222 15.42 19.69 19.27
CA PHE A 222 15.84 19.03 20.51
C PHE A 222 17.22 19.49 20.97
N LYS A 223 18.21 19.58 20.07
CA LYS A 223 19.56 20.07 20.40
C LYS A 223 19.56 21.52 20.83
N ASP A 224 18.71 22.35 20.23
CA ASP A 224 18.59 23.77 20.58
C ASP A 224 17.89 23.95 21.93
N GLU A 225 16.93 23.09 22.27
CA GLU A 225 16.24 23.07 23.56
C GLU A 225 17.10 22.50 24.69
N HIS A 226 18.06 21.61 24.37
CA HIS A 226 18.94 20.93 25.32
C HIS A 226 20.42 21.11 24.97
N PRO A 227 20.96 22.35 25.04
CA PRO A 227 22.35 22.62 24.68
C PRO A 227 23.38 21.96 25.60
N GLU A 228 22.96 21.57 26.82
CA GLU A 228 23.73 20.82 27.79
C GLU A 228 23.97 19.37 27.43
N LEU A 229 23.10 18.80 26.56
CA LEU A 229 23.18 17.41 26.14
C LEU A 229 23.97 17.24 24.85
N GLU A 230 24.76 16.19 24.79
CA GLU A 230 25.46 15.72 23.59
C GLU A 230 24.71 14.48 23.03
N VAL A 231 24.28 14.55 21.80
CA VAL A 231 23.64 13.40 21.12
C VAL A 231 24.73 12.44 20.65
N ASN A 232 24.81 11.27 21.25
CA ASN A 232 25.83 10.27 20.93
C ASN A 232 25.37 9.31 19.85
N TYR A 233 24.12 8.79 19.99
CA TYR A 233 23.56 7.83 19.07
C TYR A 233 22.09 8.14 18.79
N ILE A 234 21.68 7.87 17.56
CA ILE A 234 20.27 7.91 17.15
C ILE A 234 19.93 6.51 16.62
N TYR A 235 18.95 5.87 17.25
CA TYR A 235 18.46 4.56 16.84
C TYR A 235 17.01 4.69 16.34
N THR A 236 16.76 4.15 15.17
CA THR A 236 15.40 4.06 14.62
C THR A 236 14.94 2.62 14.71
N GLY A 237 13.88 2.38 15.45
CA GLY A 237 13.26 1.07 15.58
C GLY A 237 11.88 1.03 14.94
N PRO A 238 11.38 -0.17 14.60
CA PRO A 238 9.97 -0.33 14.34
C PRO A 238 9.20 0.13 15.59
N SER A 239 8.00 0.70 15.37
CA SER A 239 7.10 0.98 16.47
C SER A 239 7.00 -0.27 17.35
N GLU A 240 7.00 -0.07 18.66
CA GLU A 240 6.94 -1.14 19.66
C GLU A 240 5.99 -2.25 19.24
N LEU A 241 6.17 -3.46 19.76
CA LEU A 241 5.27 -4.62 19.58
C LEU A 241 3.78 -4.31 19.84
N ASN A 242 3.46 -3.07 20.19
CA ASN A 242 2.10 -2.59 20.34
C ASN A 242 1.47 -2.38 18.95
N SER A 243 0.59 -3.31 18.60
CA SER A 243 -0.11 -3.38 17.32
C SER A 243 -0.88 -2.11 16.90
N LYS A 244 -1.13 -1.18 17.81
CA LYS A 244 -1.96 0.01 17.55
C LYS A 244 -1.24 1.15 16.81
N LYS A 245 0.09 1.11 16.69
CA LYS A 245 0.88 2.19 16.10
C LYS A 245 1.86 1.73 15.02
N LYS A 246 1.45 0.80 14.18
CA LYS A 246 2.35 0.22 13.14
C LYS A 246 2.82 1.21 12.07
N THR A 247 2.13 2.35 11.93
CA THR A 247 2.52 3.44 11.02
C THR A 247 3.52 4.41 11.64
N HIS A 248 3.75 4.30 12.95
CA HIS A 248 4.67 5.17 13.64
C HIS A 248 6.09 4.62 13.58
N VAL A 249 7.09 5.50 13.53
CA VAL A 249 8.47 5.13 13.82
C VAL A 249 8.92 5.81 15.09
N LEU A 250 9.56 5.00 15.90
CA LEU A 250 10.19 5.45 17.11
C LEU A 250 11.66 5.78 16.82
N VAL A 251 12.04 6.99 17.16
CA VAL A 251 13.44 7.42 17.15
C VAL A 251 13.89 7.54 18.58
N TYR A 252 14.93 6.80 18.94
CA TYR A 252 15.57 6.89 20.23
C TYR A 252 16.86 7.68 20.10
N VAL A 253 17.00 8.70 20.94
CA VAL A 253 18.17 9.57 20.98
C VAL A 253 18.87 9.33 22.31
N PHE A 254 20.09 8.82 22.22
CA PHE A 254 20.98 8.63 23.38
C PHE A 254 21.83 9.87 23.57
N THR A 255 21.78 10.42 24.77
CA THR A 255 22.49 11.65 25.11
C THR A 255 23.37 11.48 26.33
N GLU A 256 24.38 12.30 26.43
CA GLU A 256 25.21 12.45 27.61
C GLU A 256 25.29 13.93 28.01
N ASP A 257 25.40 14.21 29.33
CA ASP A 257 25.63 15.56 29.80
C ASP A 257 27.08 15.97 29.47
N ARG A 258 27.21 17.04 28.67
CA ARG A 258 28.51 17.59 28.28
C ARG A 258 29.41 17.96 29.49
N ARG A 259 28.77 18.23 30.62
CA ARG A 259 29.50 18.58 31.86
C ARG A 259 30.22 17.39 32.47
N LEU A 260 29.68 16.19 32.33
CA LEU A 260 30.28 14.96 32.86
C LEU A 260 31.52 14.50 32.07
N LYS A 261 31.62 14.91 30.79
CA LYS A 261 32.81 14.61 29.96
C LYS A 261 34.06 15.47 30.27
N ARG A 262 33.92 16.53 31.07
CA ARG A 262 35.02 17.44 31.42
C ARG A 262 35.68 17.13 32.76
N LEU A 263 35.22 16.08 33.42
CA LEU A 263 35.82 15.53 34.65
C LEU A 263 36.61 14.25 34.32
#